data_d39476398c4b11aa97f2551b2bc1e161
#
_entry.id   d39476398c4b11aa97f2551b2bc1e161
#
_cell.length_a   1.000
_cell.length_b   1.000
_cell.length_c   1.000
_cell.angle_alpha   90.00
_cell.angle_beta   90.00
_cell.angle_gamma   90.00
#
_symmetry.space_group_name_H-M   'P 1'
#
loop_
_entity.id
_entity.type
_entity.pdbx_description
1 polymer ?
#
loop_
_entity_poly.entity_id
_entity_poly.type
_entity_poly.pdbx_seq_one_letter_code
_entity_poly.pdbx_strand_id
1 'polypeptide(L)'
;LALIWTTTPWTLPSNSAVAVGPEIEYSLVEVASDHEGNLAGERVLIATDLIPAYAKELGEEPTVVATYEGAELVGIHYHPIYDYFDTPERRAEGAAPGPNGWSIIAADYVTTTDGTGLVHQAPAFGEDDMWTCMEYGIGVVLPVDEGGVFTSEVSDYEGMQIFDANRYVVAD
;
A
#
# COMPACT_ATOMS: atom_id res chain seq x y z
N LEU A 1 -4.05 -8.69 -6.37
CA LEU A 1 -4.12 -7.53 -5.45
C LEU A 1 -3.17 -7.73 -4.28
N ALA A 2 -2.72 -6.65 -3.62
CA ALA A 2 -2.03 -6.69 -2.33
C ALA A 2 -2.96 -6.12 -1.26
N LEU A 3 -3.21 -6.86 -0.20
CA LEU A 3 -4.07 -6.39 0.90
C LEU A 3 -3.20 -5.60 1.87
N ILE A 4 -3.19 -4.29 1.73
CA ILE A 4 -2.47 -3.39 2.62
C ILE A 4 -3.34 -2.95 3.80
N TRP A 5 -2.69 -2.54 4.88
CA TRP A 5 -3.34 -2.03 6.07
C TRP A 5 -2.77 -0.67 6.46
N THR A 6 -3.62 0.23 6.92
CA THR A 6 -3.21 1.55 7.40
C THR A 6 -4.13 2.04 8.52
N THR A 7 -3.59 2.79 9.47
CA THR A 7 -4.35 3.56 10.48
C THR A 7 -4.59 5.00 10.05
N THR A 8 -3.98 5.44 8.95
CA THR A 8 -4.00 6.83 8.49
C THR A 8 -4.40 6.90 7.01
N PRO A 9 -5.68 6.62 6.67
CA PRO A 9 -6.13 6.53 5.27
C PRO A 9 -5.81 7.77 4.42
N TRP A 10 -5.81 8.96 5.02
CA TRP A 10 -5.47 10.20 4.32
C TRP A 10 -4.06 10.24 3.70
N THR A 11 -3.17 9.31 4.09
CA THR A 11 -1.83 9.18 3.47
C THR A 11 -1.83 8.32 2.21
N LEU A 12 -2.89 7.55 1.92
CA LEU A 12 -2.98 6.67 0.75
C LEU A 12 -2.77 7.39 -0.59
N PRO A 13 -3.25 8.64 -0.79
CA PRO A 13 -2.95 9.39 -2.01
C PRO A 13 -1.45 9.60 -2.29
N SER A 14 -0.59 9.53 -1.27
CA SER A 14 0.87 9.62 -1.38
C SER A 14 1.58 8.28 -1.21
N ASN A 15 0.87 7.16 -1.39
CA ASN A 15 1.50 5.85 -1.39
C ASN A 15 2.69 5.82 -2.33
N SER A 16 3.86 5.44 -1.84
CA SER A 16 5.11 5.41 -2.61
C SER A 16 5.73 4.01 -2.67
N ALA A 17 5.42 3.15 -1.70
CA ALA A 17 5.87 1.75 -1.65
C ALA A 17 4.94 0.91 -0.76
N VAL A 18 5.16 -0.40 -0.78
CA VAL A 18 4.59 -1.36 0.19
C VAL A 18 5.74 -2.12 0.82
N ALA A 19 5.84 -2.06 2.16
CA ALA A 19 6.86 -2.80 2.90
C ALA A 19 6.37 -4.20 3.30
N VAL A 20 7.28 -5.17 3.21
CA VAL A 20 7.08 -6.56 3.65
C VAL A 20 8.21 -6.97 4.62
N GLY A 21 7.93 -7.90 5.52
CA GLY A 21 8.98 -8.52 6.33
C GLY A 21 9.74 -9.55 5.51
N PRO A 22 11.07 -9.45 5.36
CA PRO A 22 11.83 -10.32 4.45
C PRO A 22 11.75 -11.80 4.82
N GLU A 23 11.58 -12.13 6.11
CA GLU A 23 11.49 -13.50 6.62
C GLU A 23 10.03 -13.95 6.87
N ILE A 24 9.04 -13.13 6.53
CA ILE A 24 7.62 -13.47 6.66
C ILE A 24 7.18 -14.21 5.41
N GLU A 25 6.42 -15.31 5.60
CA GLU A 25 5.76 -16.02 4.51
C GLU A 25 4.49 -15.29 4.08
N TYR A 26 4.30 -15.12 2.78
CA TYR A 26 3.13 -14.52 2.15
C TYR A 26 2.45 -15.52 1.24
N SER A 27 1.13 -15.57 1.30
CA SER A 27 0.30 -16.38 0.42
C SER A 27 -0.43 -15.51 -0.59
N LEU A 28 -0.39 -15.94 -1.86
CA LEU A 28 -1.33 -15.49 -2.87
C LEU A 28 -2.56 -16.39 -2.77
N VAL A 29 -3.66 -15.85 -2.28
CA VAL A 29 -4.93 -16.58 -2.12
C VAL A 29 -5.93 -16.19 -3.20
N GLU A 30 -6.68 -17.16 -3.69
CA GLU A 30 -7.81 -16.92 -4.59
C GLU A 30 -9.11 -16.96 -3.78
N VAL A 31 -9.84 -15.86 -3.79
CA VAL A 31 -11.14 -15.74 -3.13
C VAL A 31 -12.20 -16.37 -4.02
N ALA A 32 -13.08 -17.17 -3.45
CA ALA A 32 -14.13 -17.83 -4.23
C ALA A 32 -15.00 -16.82 -4.97
N SER A 33 -15.39 -17.14 -6.20
CA SER A 33 -16.18 -16.23 -7.05
C SER A 33 -17.62 -16.01 -6.58
N ASP A 34 -18.11 -16.88 -5.71
CA ASP A 34 -19.42 -16.80 -5.07
C ASP A 34 -19.35 -16.21 -3.64
N HIS A 35 -18.16 -15.74 -3.21
CA HIS A 35 -17.98 -15.04 -1.95
C HIS A 35 -18.75 -13.70 -1.95
N GLU A 36 -19.40 -13.39 -0.83
CA GLU A 36 -20.07 -12.09 -0.66
C GLU A 36 -19.05 -11.01 -0.28
N GLY A 37 -18.67 -10.16 -1.22
CA GLY A 37 -17.73 -9.05 -0.98
C GLY A 37 -16.99 -8.59 -2.22
N ASN A 38 -16.24 -7.52 -2.07
CA ASN A 38 -15.54 -6.85 -3.19
C ASN A 38 -14.34 -7.66 -3.73
N LEU A 39 -13.90 -8.68 -3.01
CA LEU A 39 -12.75 -9.51 -3.39
C LEU A 39 -13.14 -10.82 -4.10
N ALA A 40 -14.43 -11.05 -4.34
CA ALA A 40 -14.92 -12.27 -5.00
C ALA A 40 -14.24 -12.52 -6.35
N GLY A 41 -13.60 -13.67 -6.51
CA GLY A 41 -12.86 -14.06 -7.71
C GLY A 41 -11.48 -13.43 -7.86
N GLU A 42 -11.06 -12.58 -6.93
CA GLU A 42 -9.76 -11.94 -6.96
C GLU A 42 -8.66 -12.81 -6.35
N ARG A 43 -7.42 -12.52 -6.73
CA ARG A 43 -6.22 -13.06 -6.09
C ARG A 43 -5.59 -12.01 -5.23
N VAL A 44 -5.40 -12.35 -3.96
CA VAL A 44 -4.98 -11.41 -2.91
C VAL A 44 -3.71 -11.91 -2.24
N LEU A 45 -2.71 -11.03 -2.13
CA LEU A 45 -1.47 -11.28 -1.38
C LEU A 45 -1.65 -10.80 0.06
N ILE A 46 -1.34 -11.67 1.01
CA ILE A 46 -1.42 -11.42 2.45
C ILE A 46 -0.38 -12.27 3.18
N ALA A 47 0.09 -11.86 4.37
CA ALA A 47 0.91 -12.75 5.20
C ALA A 47 0.14 -14.03 5.55
N THR A 48 0.79 -15.18 5.38
CA THR A 48 0.15 -16.52 5.49
C THR A 48 -0.51 -16.72 6.84
N ASP A 49 0.14 -16.32 7.93
CA ASP A 49 -0.36 -16.45 9.29
C ASP A 49 -1.63 -15.62 9.57
N LEU A 50 -1.89 -14.60 8.76
CA LEU A 50 -3.01 -13.70 8.92
C LEU A 50 -4.26 -14.08 8.13
N ILE A 51 -4.19 -15.07 7.23
CA ILE A 51 -5.35 -15.53 6.45
C ILE A 51 -6.57 -15.82 7.34
N PRO A 52 -6.44 -16.53 8.50
CA PRO A 52 -7.61 -16.82 9.34
C PRO A 52 -8.26 -15.56 9.95
N ALA A 53 -7.48 -14.50 10.18
CA ALA A 53 -8.00 -13.25 10.74
C ALA A 53 -8.87 -12.47 9.73
N TYR A 54 -8.69 -12.73 8.44
CA TYR A 54 -9.41 -12.11 7.33
C TYR A 54 -10.43 -13.05 6.66
N ALA A 55 -10.91 -14.05 7.37
CA ALA A 55 -11.91 -15.01 6.85
C ALA A 55 -13.19 -14.34 6.34
N LYS A 56 -13.56 -13.19 6.90
CA LYS A 56 -14.71 -12.41 6.44
C LYS A 56 -14.49 -11.84 5.04
N GLU A 57 -13.30 -11.37 4.73
CA GLU A 57 -12.93 -10.72 3.46
C GLU A 57 -12.49 -11.74 2.39
N LEU A 58 -11.84 -12.82 2.82
CA LEU A 58 -11.22 -13.83 1.94
C LEU A 58 -12.05 -15.11 1.80
N GLY A 59 -13.05 -15.33 2.68
CA GLY A 59 -13.72 -16.61 2.86
C GLY A 59 -13.05 -17.48 3.92
N GLU A 60 -13.80 -18.42 4.49
CA GLU A 60 -13.33 -19.31 5.56
C GLU A 60 -12.14 -20.20 5.12
N GLU A 61 -12.14 -20.62 3.87
CA GLU A 61 -11.13 -21.52 3.30
C GLU A 61 -10.72 -21.04 1.90
N PRO A 62 -10.01 -19.89 1.77
CA PRO A 62 -9.57 -19.40 0.47
C PRO A 62 -8.51 -20.36 -0.11
N THR A 63 -8.47 -20.47 -1.45
CA THR A 63 -7.49 -21.33 -2.10
C THR A 63 -6.13 -20.66 -2.13
N VAL A 64 -5.12 -21.25 -1.48
CA VAL A 64 -3.72 -20.80 -1.61
C VAL A 64 -3.20 -21.23 -2.99
N VAL A 65 -2.87 -20.26 -3.82
CA VAL A 65 -2.38 -20.46 -5.19
C VAL A 65 -0.85 -20.58 -5.21
N ALA A 66 -0.18 -19.76 -4.39
CA ALA A 66 1.29 -19.75 -4.27
C ALA A 66 1.68 -19.16 -2.90
N THR A 67 2.90 -19.49 -2.47
CA THR A 67 3.55 -18.91 -1.28
C THR A 67 4.91 -18.36 -1.65
N TYR A 68 5.33 -17.31 -0.95
CA TYR A 68 6.59 -16.59 -1.16
C TYR A 68 7.17 -16.19 0.18
N GLU A 69 8.49 -16.20 0.30
CA GLU A 69 9.13 -15.40 1.36
C GLU A 69 9.09 -13.91 0.99
N GLY A 70 8.98 -13.02 1.98
CA GLY A 70 8.92 -11.59 1.70
C GLY A 70 10.11 -11.08 0.90
N ALA A 71 11.29 -11.64 1.12
CA ALA A 71 12.50 -11.34 0.34
C ALA A 71 12.33 -11.59 -1.18
N GLU A 72 11.50 -12.57 -1.58
CA GLU A 72 11.24 -12.89 -2.99
C GLU A 72 10.30 -11.88 -3.66
N LEU A 73 9.54 -11.12 -2.86
CA LEU A 73 8.59 -10.11 -3.33
C LEU A 73 9.26 -8.75 -3.59
N VAL A 74 10.45 -8.52 -3.03
CA VAL A 74 11.16 -7.24 -3.14
C VAL A 74 11.47 -6.90 -4.59
N GLY A 75 11.17 -5.65 -4.98
CA GLY A 75 11.36 -5.14 -6.33
C GLY A 75 10.21 -5.40 -7.30
N ILE A 76 9.16 -6.11 -6.88
CA ILE A 76 7.94 -6.24 -7.69
C ILE A 76 7.21 -4.89 -7.68
N HIS A 77 6.92 -4.37 -8.87
CA HIS A 77 6.15 -3.14 -9.04
C HIS A 77 4.65 -3.44 -9.06
N TYR A 78 3.86 -2.49 -8.56
CA TYR A 78 2.41 -2.53 -8.55
C TYR A 78 1.81 -1.23 -9.08
N HIS A 79 0.53 -1.23 -9.41
CA HIS A 79 -0.21 -0.01 -9.69
C HIS A 79 -0.71 0.59 -8.38
N PRO A 80 -0.44 1.89 -8.11
CA PRO A 80 -0.92 2.54 -6.88
C PRO A 80 -2.45 2.61 -6.85
N ILE A 81 -3.00 2.78 -5.65
CA ILE A 81 -4.46 2.97 -5.45
C ILE A 81 -4.90 4.29 -6.10
N TYR A 82 -4.06 5.33 -5.99
CA TYR A 82 -4.26 6.65 -6.59
C TYR A 82 -3.10 6.97 -7.53
N ASP A 83 -3.38 7.53 -8.69
CA ASP A 83 -2.40 7.82 -9.74
C ASP A 83 -1.94 9.29 -9.80
N TYR A 84 -2.28 10.10 -8.78
CA TYR A 84 -1.91 11.53 -8.74
C TYR A 84 -0.42 11.80 -9.01
N PHE A 85 0.45 10.93 -8.53
CA PHE A 85 1.90 11.03 -8.70
C PHE A 85 2.45 10.07 -9.74
N ASP A 86 1.61 9.21 -10.33
CA ASP A 86 1.98 8.22 -11.35
C ASP A 86 1.54 8.65 -12.75
N THR A 87 1.88 9.87 -13.15
CA THR A 87 1.54 10.38 -14.48
C THR A 87 2.74 10.27 -15.46
N PRO A 88 2.48 10.16 -16.78
CA PRO A 88 3.53 10.12 -17.79
C PRO A 88 4.47 11.33 -17.74
N GLU A 89 3.94 12.52 -17.43
CA GLU A 89 4.69 13.77 -17.34
C GLU A 89 5.66 13.70 -16.15
N ARG A 90 5.19 13.31 -14.96
CA ARG A 90 6.04 13.17 -13.77
C ARG A 90 7.13 12.13 -13.96
N ARG A 91 6.79 11.00 -14.61
CA ARG A 91 7.78 9.97 -14.95
C ARG A 91 8.85 10.49 -15.90
N ALA A 92 8.47 11.26 -16.91
CA ALA A 92 9.39 11.86 -17.89
C ALA A 92 10.33 12.89 -17.26
N GLU A 93 9.87 13.62 -16.25
CA GLU A 93 10.64 14.60 -15.49
C GLU A 93 11.52 13.96 -14.41
N GLY A 94 11.35 12.67 -14.14
CA GLY A 94 12.02 11.96 -13.05
C GLY A 94 11.57 12.46 -11.66
N ALA A 95 10.34 12.96 -11.58
CA ALA A 95 9.78 13.45 -10.34
C ALA A 95 9.53 12.30 -9.33
N ALA A 96 9.51 12.64 -8.05
CA ALA A 96 9.20 11.67 -6.98
C ALA A 96 7.82 11.02 -7.20
N PRO A 97 7.67 9.75 -6.79
CA PRO A 97 8.62 8.92 -6.05
C PRO A 97 9.79 8.36 -6.87
N GLY A 98 9.82 8.58 -8.19
CA GLY A 98 10.90 8.15 -9.07
C GLY A 98 10.74 6.71 -9.60
N PRO A 99 11.75 6.17 -10.32
CA PRO A 99 11.63 4.91 -11.03
C PRO A 99 11.48 3.68 -10.12
N ASN A 100 11.86 3.79 -8.85
CA ASN A 100 11.73 2.72 -7.86
C ASN A 100 10.43 2.85 -7.04
N GLY A 101 9.66 3.90 -7.26
CA GLY A 101 8.36 4.07 -6.63
C GLY A 101 7.38 2.95 -7.01
N TRP A 102 6.36 2.77 -6.17
CA TRP A 102 5.33 1.74 -6.32
C TRP A 102 5.90 0.34 -6.49
N SER A 103 6.92 0.03 -5.68
CA SER A 103 7.50 -1.29 -5.57
C SER A 103 7.34 -1.85 -4.15
N ILE A 104 7.44 -3.17 -4.05
CA ILE A 104 7.54 -3.86 -2.76
C ILE A 104 8.98 -3.73 -2.27
N ILE A 105 9.13 -3.33 -1.00
CA ILE A 105 10.44 -3.16 -0.33
C ILE A 105 10.48 -3.99 0.95
N ALA A 106 11.67 -4.35 1.42
CA ALA A 106 11.82 -5.05 2.70
C ALA A 106 11.94 -4.05 3.85
N ALA A 107 11.32 -4.39 5.00
CA ALA A 107 11.49 -3.63 6.24
C ALA A 107 11.38 -4.57 7.45
N ASP A 108 12.36 -4.50 8.34
CA ASP A 108 12.45 -5.39 9.51
C ASP A 108 11.38 -5.10 10.59
N TYR A 109 10.76 -3.93 10.54
CA TYR A 109 9.68 -3.57 11.47
C TYR A 109 8.31 -4.18 11.10
N VAL A 110 8.17 -4.76 9.90
CA VAL A 110 6.93 -5.42 9.50
C VAL A 110 6.74 -6.70 10.30
N THR A 111 5.56 -6.85 10.89
CA THR A 111 5.18 -8.02 11.70
C THR A 111 3.85 -8.61 11.26
N THR A 112 3.50 -9.78 11.80
CA THR A 112 2.19 -10.43 11.63
C THR A 112 1.32 -10.34 12.89
N THR A 113 1.66 -9.45 13.83
CA THR A 113 0.85 -9.25 15.05
C THR A 113 -0.40 -8.42 14.78
N ASP A 114 -0.31 -7.49 13.84
CA ASP A 114 -1.40 -6.60 13.44
C ASP A 114 -1.39 -6.38 11.92
N GLY A 115 -2.52 -5.97 11.36
CA GLY A 115 -2.64 -5.64 9.94
C GLY A 115 -2.63 -6.88 9.04
N THR A 116 -2.01 -6.77 7.89
CA THR A 116 -2.00 -7.79 6.82
C THR A 116 -0.61 -8.35 6.52
N GLY A 117 0.42 -7.84 7.20
CA GLY A 117 1.82 -8.12 6.88
C GLY A 117 2.36 -7.31 5.68
N LEU A 118 1.52 -6.47 5.06
CA LEU A 118 1.91 -5.56 3.99
C LEU A 118 1.61 -4.13 4.44
N VAL A 119 2.67 -3.32 4.61
CA VAL A 119 2.56 -1.99 5.22
C VAL A 119 2.70 -0.92 4.14
N HIS A 120 1.66 -0.10 4.00
CA HIS A 120 1.66 1.09 3.18
C HIS A 120 2.79 2.04 3.61
N GLN A 121 3.53 2.58 2.64
CA GLN A 121 4.62 3.52 2.87
C GLN A 121 4.29 4.89 2.29
N ALA A 122 4.36 5.91 3.16
CA ALA A 122 4.20 7.32 2.79
C ALA A 122 5.34 8.14 3.43
N PRO A 123 6.50 8.26 2.76
CA PRO A 123 7.73 8.80 3.34
C PRO A 123 7.64 10.26 3.81
N ALA A 124 6.61 11.01 3.39
CA ALA A 124 6.37 12.37 3.92
C ALA A 124 5.81 12.38 5.35
N PHE A 125 5.26 11.26 5.85
CA PHE A 125 4.44 11.23 7.06
C PHE A 125 4.90 10.23 8.12
N GLY A 126 5.85 9.35 7.78
CA GLY A 126 6.44 8.39 8.71
C GLY A 126 7.97 8.45 8.67
N GLU A 127 8.61 8.49 9.86
CA GLU A 127 10.07 8.50 9.94
C GLU A 127 10.66 7.18 9.42
N ASP A 128 10.09 6.05 9.83
CA ASP A 128 10.50 4.72 9.36
C ASP A 128 10.23 4.57 7.86
N ASP A 129 9.07 5.04 7.37
CA ASP A 129 8.73 5.06 5.94
C ASP A 129 9.77 5.85 5.14
N MET A 130 10.16 7.03 5.67
CA MET A 130 11.13 7.90 5.00
C MET A 130 12.49 7.22 4.88
N TRP A 131 13.04 6.68 5.97
CA TRP A 131 14.34 6.01 5.96
C TRP A 131 14.33 4.78 5.06
N THR A 132 13.31 3.93 5.17
CA THR A 132 13.19 2.72 4.35
C THR A 132 13.06 3.09 2.86
N CYS A 133 12.18 4.02 2.50
CA CYS A 133 12.03 4.46 1.11
C CYS A 133 13.33 5.06 0.55
N MET A 134 14.09 5.84 1.33
CA MET A 134 15.36 6.42 0.90
C MET A 134 16.42 5.36 0.60
N GLU A 135 16.49 4.27 1.38
CA GLU A 135 17.41 3.15 1.12
C GLU A 135 17.14 2.48 -0.24
N TYR A 136 15.88 2.47 -0.68
CA TYR A 136 15.48 1.95 -1.99
C TYR A 136 15.49 3.01 -3.10
N GLY A 137 15.94 4.24 -2.80
CA GLY A 137 15.98 5.34 -3.78
C GLY A 137 14.60 5.84 -4.19
N ILE A 138 13.61 5.69 -3.30
CA ILE A 138 12.23 6.17 -3.49
C ILE A 138 12.14 7.58 -2.92
N GLY A 139 11.74 8.53 -3.74
CA GLY A 139 11.62 9.93 -3.37
C GLY A 139 10.33 10.24 -2.59
N VAL A 140 10.36 11.37 -1.89
CA VAL A 140 9.23 11.85 -1.09
C VAL A 140 8.24 12.63 -1.97
N VAL A 141 6.97 12.28 -1.93
CA VAL A 141 5.86 13.10 -2.44
C VAL A 141 5.12 13.74 -1.27
N LEU A 142 4.76 15.01 -1.40
CA LEU A 142 4.11 15.78 -0.34
C LEU A 142 2.79 16.36 -0.85
N PRO A 143 1.67 15.66 -0.60
CA PRO A 143 0.35 16.04 -1.15
C PRO A 143 -0.33 17.17 -0.37
N VAL A 144 0.26 17.64 0.73
CA VAL A 144 -0.34 18.64 1.64
C VAL A 144 0.59 19.83 1.85
N ASP A 145 0.00 20.96 2.20
CA ASP A 145 0.72 22.15 2.63
C ASP A 145 1.11 22.11 4.12
N GLU A 146 1.76 23.17 4.61
CA GLU A 146 2.19 23.31 6.01
C GLU A 146 1.02 23.31 7.01
N GLY A 147 -0.22 23.59 6.55
CA GLY A 147 -1.44 23.54 7.35
C GLY A 147 -2.09 22.15 7.38
N GLY A 148 -1.54 21.20 6.67
CA GLY A 148 -2.13 19.86 6.52
C GLY A 148 -3.37 19.86 5.62
N VAL A 149 -3.41 20.76 4.64
CA VAL A 149 -4.48 20.86 3.64
C VAL A 149 -3.98 20.29 2.32
N PHE A 150 -4.77 19.44 1.67
CA PHE A 150 -4.42 18.86 0.37
C PHE A 150 -4.24 19.97 -0.69
N THR A 151 -3.14 19.86 -1.43
CA THR A 151 -2.80 20.74 -2.54
C THR A 151 -3.49 20.28 -3.83
N SER A 152 -3.36 21.06 -4.90
CA SER A 152 -3.88 20.71 -6.24
C SER A 152 -3.23 19.46 -6.85
N GLU A 153 -2.14 18.93 -6.27
CA GLU A 153 -1.55 17.66 -6.70
C GLU A 153 -2.46 16.47 -6.42
N VAL A 154 -3.37 16.59 -5.43
CA VAL A 154 -4.40 15.61 -5.09
C VAL A 154 -5.76 16.25 -5.34
N SER A 155 -6.13 16.33 -6.63
CA SER A 155 -7.23 17.14 -7.13
C SER A 155 -8.59 16.86 -6.48
N ASP A 156 -8.85 15.59 -6.14
CA ASP A 156 -10.17 15.17 -5.61
C ASP A 156 -10.38 15.62 -4.16
N TYR A 157 -9.28 15.91 -3.45
CA TYR A 157 -9.30 16.37 -2.06
C TYR A 157 -8.72 17.78 -1.89
N GLU A 158 -8.44 18.51 -2.99
CA GLU A 158 -7.86 19.86 -2.96
C GLU A 158 -8.62 20.78 -2.00
N GLY A 159 -7.89 21.43 -1.11
CA GLY A 159 -8.45 22.35 -0.12
C GLY A 159 -9.06 21.68 1.11
N MET A 160 -9.10 20.34 1.19
CA MET A 160 -9.57 19.63 2.38
C MET A 160 -8.45 19.47 3.39
N GLN A 161 -8.78 19.62 4.67
CA GLN A 161 -7.90 19.26 5.77
C GLN A 161 -7.83 17.73 5.88
N ILE A 162 -6.62 17.17 6.14
CA ILE A 162 -6.35 15.71 6.10
C ILE A 162 -7.34 14.86 6.91
N PHE A 163 -7.72 15.30 8.12
CA PHE A 163 -8.64 14.53 8.96
C PHE A 163 -10.08 14.56 8.43
N ASP A 164 -10.47 15.65 7.76
CA ASP A 164 -11.78 15.74 7.10
C ASP A 164 -11.84 14.88 5.84
N ALA A 165 -10.73 14.71 5.15
CA ALA A 165 -10.62 13.88 3.96
C ALA A 165 -10.71 12.37 4.26
N ASN A 166 -10.34 11.89 5.45
CA ASN A 166 -10.32 10.47 5.79
C ASN A 166 -11.58 9.71 5.39
N ARG A 167 -12.76 10.28 5.64
CA ARG A 167 -14.04 9.63 5.33
C ARG A 167 -14.28 9.45 3.83
N TYR A 168 -13.70 10.29 3.00
CA TYR A 168 -13.82 10.21 1.56
C TYR A 168 -12.81 9.20 1.01
N VAL A 169 -11.55 9.27 1.46
CA VAL A 169 -10.50 8.32 1.08
C VAL A 169 -10.87 6.87 1.42
N VAL A 170 -11.61 6.63 2.50
CA VAL A 170 -12.09 5.29 2.88
C VAL A 170 -13.30 4.86 2.03
N ALA A 171 -14.03 5.81 1.45
CA ALA A 171 -15.24 5.52 0.68
C ALA A 171 -14.96 5.27 -0.83
N ASP A 172 -13.85 5.80 -1.34
CA ASP A 172 -13.40 5.65 -2.72
C ASP A 172 -12.68 4.30 -2.92
#